data_9bdfbb0841e76d3edad1309038dc6ca4
#
_entry.id   9bdfbb0841e76d3edad1309038dc6ca4
#
_cell.length_a   1.000
_cell.length_b   1.000
_cell.length_c   1.000
_cell.angle_alpha   90.00
_cell.angle_beta   90.00
_cell.angle_gamma   90.00
#
_symmetry.space_group_name_H-M   'P 1'
#
loop_
_entity.id
_entity.type
_entity.pdbx_description
1 polymer ?
#
loop_
_entity_poly.entity_id
_entity_poly.type
_entity_poly.pdbx_seq_one_letter_code
_entity_poly.pdbx_strand_id
1 'polypeptide(L)'
;MFVQVIQGQVSDAAAVRAAFDGWIQDLAPGADGWLGSTAGVTEDGRFIAVARFESEEAARRNSNRPEQDAWWSETAKLFTGEATFTDSTDVAVDVTGGDPDDAGFVQVIQGRSSDPARAQELMGQDSTAWAEFRPDIIGSVGVGHAGGAYTTVVYFTSEEAAREGERKEMPPALQAQMDEMNALNVGTPDFFDLREPWLYSPR
;
A
#
# COMPACT_ATOMS: atom_id res chain seq x y z
N MET A 1 -13.00 6.97 -3.06
CA MET A 1 -12.21 5.72 -3.13
C MET A 1 -12.35 4.99 -1.82
N PHE A 2 -12.33 3.66 -1.86
CA PHE A 2 -12.30 2.78 -0.70
C PHE A 2 -11.08 1.88 -0.80
N VAL A 3 -10.42 1.63 0.31
CA VAL A 3 -9.25 0.76 0.39
C VAL A 3 -9.47 -0.31 1.45
N GLN A 4 -9.11 -1.53 1.11
CA GLN A 4 -8.99 -2.64 2.05
C GLN A 4 -7.53 -3.07 2.16
N VAL A 5 -6.99 -3.04 3.37
CA VAL A 5 -5.65 -3.55 3.68
C VAL A 5 -5.80 -4.96 4.27
N ILE A 6 -5.17 -5.94 3.65
CA ILE A 6 -5.19 -7.35 4.04
C ILE A 6 -3.78 -7.72 4.50
N GLN A 7 -3.65 -8.31 5.67
CA GLN A 7 -2.33 -8.67 6.24
C GLN A 7 -2.36 -10.05 6.88
N GLY A 8 -1.21 -10.69 6.89
CA GLY A 8 -1.02 -11.96 7.58
C GLY A 8 0.38 -12.50 7.44
N GLN A 9 0.62 -13.67 8.01
CA GLN A 9 1.88 -14.39 7.89
C GLN A 9 1.70 -15.54 6.90
N VAL A 10 2.64 -15.74 5.99
CA VAL A 10 2.62 -16.84 5.02
C VAL A 10 3.96 -17.58 5.02
N SER A 11 3.94 -18.85 4.69
CA SER A 11 5.14 -19.68 4.58
C SER A 11 5.54 -19.98 3.14
N ASP A 12 4.62 -19.75 2.18
CA ASP A 12 4.84 -19.99 0.75
C ASP A 12 4.32 -18.80 -0.06
N ALA A 13 5.20 -17.83 -0.28
CA ALA A 13 4.90 -16.63 -1.05
C ALA A 13 4.49 -16.95 -2.50
N ALA A 14 5.07 -17.99 -3.11
CA ALA A 14 4.76 -18.38 -4.48
C ALA A 14 3.33 -18.92 -4.61
N ALA A 15 2.89 -19.73 -3.64
CA ALA A 15 1.51 -20.25 -3.62
C ALA A 15 0.50 -19.10 -3.44
N VAL A 16 0.78 -18.13 -2.55
CA VAL A 16 -0.10 -16.97 -2.37
C VAL A 16 -0.13 -16.12 -3.63
N ARG A 17 1.03 -15.86 -4.27
CA ARG A 17 1.07 -15.12 -5.54
C ARG A 17 0.24 -15.81 -6.61
N ALA A 18 0.38 -17.12 -6.77
CA ALA A 18 -0.41 -17.89 -7.73
C ALA A 18 -1.93 -17.79 -7.48
N ALA A 19 -2.36 -17.76 -6.21
CA ALA A 19 -3.77 -17.56 -5.87
C ALA A 19 -4.26 -16.16 -6.28
N PHE A 20 -3.45 -15.10 -6.07
CA PHE A 20 -3.77 -13.74 -6.50
C PHE A 20 -3.75 -13.58 -8.02
N ASP A 21 -2.77 -14.18 -8.72
CA ASP A 21 -2.73 -14.20 -10.19
C ASP A 21 -3.98 -14.90 -10.76
N GLY A 22 -4.43 -15.99 -10.14
CA GLY A 22 -5.68 -16.66 -10.49
C GLY A 22 -6.91 -15.75 -10.28
N TRP A 23 -6.96 -15.00 -9.18
CA TRP A 23 -8.01 -14.02 -8.95
C TRP A 23 -8.07 -12.96 -10.05
N ILE A 24 -6.92 -12.44 -10.47
CA ILE A 24 -6.83 -11.46 -11.56
C ILE A 24 -7.38 -12.03 -12.88
N GLN A 25 -7.11 -13.29 -13.18
CA GLN A 25 -7.55 -13.92 -14.43
C GLN A 25 -9.05 -14.26 -14.41
N ASP A 26 -9.53 -14.81 -13.29
CA ASP A 26 -10.84 -15.45 -13.24
C ASP A 26 -11.92 -14.57 -12.58
N LEU A 27 -11.56 -13.72 -11.64
CA LEU A 27 -12.51 -13.00 -10.78
C LEU A 27 -12.50 -11.48 -10.98
N ALA A 28 -11.34 -10.88 -11.28
CA ALA A 28 -11.22 -9.44 -11.49
C ALA A 28 -12.14 -8.91 -12.62
N PRO A 29 -12.37 -9.62 -13.73
CA PRO A 29 -13.30 -9.14 -14.76
C PRO A 29 -14.74 -8.91 -14.29
N GLY A 30 -15.15 -9.57 -13.22
CA GLY A 30 -16.47 -9.37 -12.60
C GLY A 30 -16.45 -8.51 -11.32
N ALA A 31 -15.31 -7.93 -10.96
CA ALA A 31 -15.17 -7.07 -9.79
C ALA A 31 -15.44 -5.60 -10.15
N ASP A 32 -16.70 -5.27 -10.42
CA ASP A 32 -17.13 -3.93 -10.81
C ASP A 32 -16.70 -2.88 -9.77
N GLY A 33 -15.97 -1.87 -10.24
CA GLY A 33 -15.44 -0.79 -9.40
C GLY A 33 -14.13 -1.12 -8.67
N TRP A 34 -13.50 -2.27 -8.96
CA TRP A 34 -12.12 -2.51 -8.52
C TRP A 34 -11.16 -1.64 -9.34
N LEU A 35 -10.24 -0.95 -8.65
CA LEU A 35 -9.30 0.03 -9.21
C LEU A 35 -7.86 -0.46 -9.26
N GLY A 36 -7.61 -1.65 -8.72
CA GLY A 36 -6.29 -2.23 -8.67
C GLY A 36 -5.88 -2.66 -7.26
N SER A 37 -4.79 -3.41 -7.19
CA SER A 37 -4.22 -3.90 -5.94
C SER A 37 -2.70 -3.89 -5.99
N THR A 38 -2.09 -3.53 -4.86
CA THR A 38 -0.66 -3.68 -4.60
C THR A 38 -0.51 -4.73 -3.52
N ALA A 39 0.24 -5.77 -3.77
CA ALA A 39 0.46 -6.84 -2.80
C ALA A 39 1.91 -7.34 -2.82
N GLY A 40 2.27 -8.11 -1.82
CA GLY A 40 3.55 -8.80 -1.79
C GLY A 40 3.82 -9.46 -0.44
N VAL A 41 4.97 -10.10 -0.36
CA VAL A 41 5.46 -10.78 0.82
C VAL A 41 6.87 -10.30 1.12
N THR A 42 7.14 -9.92 2.35
CA THR A 42 8.47 -9.55 2.82
C THR A 42 9.37 -10.80 2.99
N GLU A 43 10.68 -10.61 3.13
CA GLU A 43 11.62 -11.73 3.33
C GLU A 43 11.32 -12.58 4.57
N ASP A 44 10.73 -11.99 5.62
CA ASP A 44 10.31 -12.67 6.85
C ASP A 44 8.90 -13.28 6.76
N GLY A 45 8.29 -13.31 5.56
CA GLY A 45 7.02 -13.96 5.29
C GLY A 45 5.78 -13.16 5.67
N ARG A 46 5.90 -11.86 5.98
CA ARG A 46 4.73 -10.99 6.20
C ARG A 46 4.10 -10.63 4.86
N PHE A 47 2.85 -11.00 4.72
CA PHE A 47 2.04 -10.62 3.58
C PHE A 47 1.29 -9.32 3.84
N ILE A 48 1.22 -8.46 2.83
CA ILE A 48 0.34 -7.32 2.80
C ILE A 48 -0.25 -7.15 1.40
N ALA A 49 -1.55 -6.81 1.34
CA ALA A 49 -2.22 -6.37 0.12
C ALA A 49 -3.05 -5.13 0.40
N VAL A 50 -3.05 -4.21 -0.55
CA VAL A 50 -3.83 -2.96 -0.54
C VAL A 50 -4.71 -2.97 -1.77
N ALA A 51 -5.98 -3.38 -1.60
CA ALA A 51 -6.97 -3.43 -2.66
C ALA A 51 -7.78 -2.13 -2.69
N ARG A 52 -7.90 -1.53 -3.86
CA ARG A 52 -8.57 -0.24 -4.09
C ARG A 52 -9.86 -0.44 -4.86
N PHE A 53 -10.93 0.22 -4.41
CA PHE A 53 -12.24 0.23 -5.06
C PHE A 53 -12.77 1.66 -5.22
N GLU A 54 -13.66 1.88 -6.18
CA GLU A 54 -14.33 3.16 -6.36
C GLU A 54 -15.10 3.59 -5.11
N SER A 55 -15.72 2.62 -4.42
CA SER A 55 -16.52 2.86 -3.21
C SER A 55 -16.56 1.62 -2.31
N GLU A 56 -16.96 1.80 -1.06
CA GLU A 56 -17.26 0.72 -0.11
C GLU A 56 -18.34 -0.23 -0.65
N GLU A 57 -19.34 0.31 -1.36
CA GLU A 57 -20.40 -0.50 -1.97
C GLU A 57 -19.85 -1.42 -3.07
N ALA A 58 -18.88 -0.94 -3.89
CA ALA A 58 -18.22 -1.75 -4.90
C ALA A 58 -17.43 -2.90 -4.24
N ALA A 59 -16.65 -2.60 -3.21
CA ALA A 59 -15.92 -3.60 -2.44
C ALA A 59 -16.87 -4.63 -1.80
N ARG A 60 -17.99 -4.19 -1.23
CA ARG A 60 -18.99 -5.07 -0.62
C ARG A 60 -19.70 -5.94 -1.67
N ARG A 61 -20.04 -5.38 -2.85
CA ARG A 61 -20.59 -6.20 -3.95
C ARG A 61 -19.62 -7.30 -4.34
N ASN A 62 -18.33 -6.97 -4.48
CA ASN A 62 -17.32 -7.97 -4.80
C ASN A 62 -17.21 -9.05 -3.71
N SER A 63 -17.15 -8.66 -2.43
CA SER A 63 -17.05 -9.60 -1.31
C SER A 63 -18.26 -10.53 -1.18
N ASN A 64 -19.45 -10.09 -1.61
CA ASN A 64 -20.67 -10.89 -1.56
C ASN A 64 -20.82 -11.87 -2.74
N ARG A 65 -19.89 -11.90 -3.67
CA ARG A 65 -19.91 -12.85 -4.79
C ARG A 65 -19.57 -14.25 -4.28
N PRO A 66 -20.34 -15.30 -4.59
CA PRO A 66 -20.04 -16.66 -4.14
C PRO A 66 -18.67 -17.17 -4.58
N GLU A 67 -18.22 -16.80 -5.79
CA GLU A 67 -16.91 -17.15 -6.31
C GLU A 67 -15.76 -16.44 -5.56
N GLN A 68 -15.99 -15.22 -5.07
CA GLN A 68 -15.06 -14.48 -4.22
C GLN A 68 -14.90 -15.16 -2.86
N ASP A 69 -16.01 -15.56 -2.25
CA ASP A 69 -16.01 -16.29 -0.98
C ASP A 69 -15.29 -17.64 -1.10
N ALA A 70 -15.58 -18.39 -2.16
CA ALA A 70 -14.92 -19.66 -2.45
C ALA A 70 -13.40 -19.49 -2.64
N TRP A 71 -12.99 -18.47 -3.42
CA TRP A 71 -11.58 -18.15 -3.64
C TRP A 71 -10.89 -17.79 -2.32
N TRP A 72 -11.50 -16.89 -1.52
CA TRP A 72 -10.92 -16.49 -0.25
C TRP A 72 -10.79 -17.67 0.72
N SER A 73 -11.80 -18.55 0.80
CA SER A 73 -11.78 -19.73 1.65
C SER A 73 -10.62 -20.68 1.34
N GLU A 74 -10.20 -20.79 0.08
CA GLU A 74 -9.00 -21.56 -0.30
C GLU A 74 -7.72 -20.78 -0.04
N THR A 75 -7.69 -19.48 -0.40
CA THR A 75 -6.52 -18.61 -0.23
C THR A 75 -6.16 -18.44 1.25
N ALA A 76 -7.14 -18.32 2.13
CA ALA A 76 -6.93 -18.19 3.58
C ALA A 76 -6.15 -19.37 4.19
N LYS A 77 -6.21 -20.56 3.59
CA LYS A 77 -5.46 -21.74 4.05
C LYS A 77 -3.94 -21.62 3.84
N LEU A 78 -3.50 -20.68 2.99
CA LEU A 78 -2.09 -20.40 2.73
C LEU A 78 -1.46 -19.52 3.82
N PHE A 79 -2.29 -18.94 4.70
CA PHE A 79 -1.84 -18.11 5.81
C PHE A 79 -1.56 -18.96 7.05
N THR A 80 -0.55 -18.55 7.80
CA THR A 80 -0.27 -19.07 9.13
C THR A 80 -1.05 -18.24 10.15
N GLY A 81 -2.16 -18.76 10.60
CA GLY A 81 -3.12 -18.03 11.42
C GLY A 81 -4.15 -17.26 10.58
N GLU A 82 -4.85 -16.35 11.22
CA GLU A 82 -5.90 -15.56 10.56
C GLU A 82 -5.31 -14.33 9.85
N ALA A 83 -5.77 -14.07 8.63
CA ALA A 83 -5.52 -12.79 7.97
C ALA A 83 -6.40 -11.71 8.60
N THR A 84 -5.86 -10.49 8.68
CA THR A 84 -6.57 -9.32 9.17
C THR A 84 -6.99 -8.42 8.01
N PHE A 85 -8.13 -7.75 8.16
CA PHE A 85 -8.67 -6.81 7.20
C PHE A 85 -8.88 -5.47 7.88
N THR A 86 -8.44 -4.41 7.23
CA THR A 86 -8.67 -3.04 7.69
C THR A 86 -9.17 -2.20 6.53
N ASP A 87 -10.34 -1.64 6.68
CA ASP A 87 -11.05 -0.87 5.66
C ASP A 87 -10.93 0.62 5.93
N SER A 88 -10.87 1.43 4.86
CA SER A 88 -10.89 2.90 4.97
C SER A 88 -11.43 3.58 3.72
N THR A 89 -12.06 4.75 3.93
CA THR A 89 -12.41 5.73 2.90
C THR A 89 -11.54 6.99 2.97
N ASP A 90 -10.69 7.11 3.99
CA ASP A 90 -9.72 8.21 4.13
C ASP A 90 -8.47 7.86 3.32
N VAL A 91 -8.47 8.24 2.04
CA VAL A 91 -7.46 7.82 1.06
C VAL A 91 -6.96 9.03 0.29
N ALA A 92 -5.65 9.21 0.28
CA ALA A 92 -4.94 10.18 -0.56
C ALA A 92 -4.05 9.44 -1.56
N VAL A 93 -4.07 9.86 -2.82
CA VAL A 93 -3.27 9.24 -3.90
C VAL A 93 -2.42 10.32 -4.55
N ASP A 94 -1.14 10.08 -4.67
CA ASP A 94 -0.20 10.86 -5.45
C ASP A 94 0.49 9.96 -6.48
N VAL A 95 0.34 10.29 -7.75
CA VAL A 95 0.91 9.55 -8.90
C VAL A 95 1.67 10.48 -9.85
N THR A 96 2.26 11.53 -9.32
CA THR A 96 2.93 12.56 -10.11
C THR A 96 4.20 12.09 -10.83
N GLY A 97 4.82 11.00 -10.36
CA GLY A 97 6.09 10.48 -10.87
C GLY A 97 5.99 9.41 -11.96
N GLY A 98 4.82 8.84 -12.22
CA GLY A 98 4.66 7.75 -13.20
C GLY A 98 3.48 6.83 -12.92
N ASP A 99 3.45 5.68 -13.60
CA ASP A 99 2.46 4.64 -13.36
C ASP A 99 2.93 3.73 -12.20
N PRO A 100 2.14 3.59 -11.13
CA PRO A 100 2.48 2.67 -10.03
C PRO A 100 2.72 1.22 -10.48
N ASP A 101 2.14 0.79 -11.61
CA ASP A 101 2.35 -0.55 -12.15
C ASP A 101 3.77 -0.77 -12.71
N ASP A 102 4.54 0.32 -12.93
CA ASP A 102 5.93 0.27 -13.36
C ASP A 102 6.92 0.19 -12.16
N ALA A 103 6.43 0.12 -10.92
CA ALA A 103 7.30 0.07 -9.75
C ALA A 103 8.11 -1.23 -9.67
N GLY A 104 9.42 -1.09 -9.53
CA GLY A 104 10.33 -2.22 -9.26
C GLY A 104 10.51 -2.53 -7.78
N PHE A 105 10.05 -1.63 -6.90
CA PHE A 105 10.08 -1.80 -5.45
C PHE A 105 8.92 -1.02 -4.82
N VAL A 106 8.29 -1.61 -3.82
CA VAL A 106 7.24 -0.95 -3.03
C VAL A 106 7.56 -1.06 -1.55
N GLN A 107 7.48 0.04 -0.85
CA GLN A 107 7.54 0.03 0.61
C GLN A 107 6.18 0.41 1.20
N VAL A 108 5.65 -0.45 2.06
CA VAL A 108 4.45 -0.13 2.83
C VAL A 108 4.87 0.24 4.24
N ILE A 109 4.43 1.41 4.69
CA ILE A 109 4.76 1.99 5.98
C ILE A 109 3.49 2.04 6.81
N GLN A 110 3.52 1.48 8.00
CA GLN A 110 2.40 1.52 8.93
C GLN A 110 2.80 2.13 10.25
N GLY A 111 1.95 2.97 10.78
CA GLY A 111 2.22 3.64 12.04
C GLY A 111 0.96 4.27 12.63
N ARG A 112 1.19 5.13 13.58
CA ARG A 112 0.15 5.93 14.21
C ARG A 112 0.61 7.37 14.33
N SER A 113 -0.25 8.31 13.94
CA SER A 113 -0.03 9.74 14.14
C SER A 113 -0.75 10.22 15.40
N SER A 114 -0.11 11.08 16.16
CA SER A 114 -0.71 11.82 17.29
C SER A 114 -1.66 12.93 16.83
N ASP A 115 -1.44 13.43 15.60
CA ASP A 115 -2.27 14.45 14.95
C ASP A 115 -2.43 14.12 13.45
N PRO A 116 -3.42 13.28 13.08
CA PRO A 116 -3.65 12.91 11.68
C PRO A 116 -3.99 14.10 10.77
N ALA A 117 -4.67 15.12 11.30
CA ALA A 117 -5.03 16.30 10.52
C ALA A 117 -3.78 17.10 10.13
N ARG A 118 -2.85 17.28 11.08
CA ARG A 118 -1.58 17.95 10.80
C ARG A 118 -0.70 17.13 9.84
N ALA A 119 -0.66 15.80 10.01
CA ALA A 119 0.05 14.92 9.09
C ALA A 119 -0.49 15.06 7.65
N GLN A 120 -1.81 15.12 7.48
CA GLN A 120 -2.44 15.31 6.17
C GLN A 120 -2.13 16.68 5.57
N GLU A 121 -2.11 17.76 6.37
CA GLU A 121 -1.69 19.09 5.92
C GLU A 121 -0.24 19.09 5.42
N LEU A 122 0.67 18.42 6.14
CA LEU A 122 2.09 18.33 5.74
C LEU A 122 2.26 17.55 4.43
N MET A 123 1.54 16.44 4.26
CA MET A 123 1.53 15.66 3.02
C MET A 123 0.92 16.41 1.84
N GLY A 124 -0.04 17.30 2.10
CA GLY A 124 -0.70 18.14 1.07
C GLY A 124 0.09 19.39 0.66
N GLN A 125 1.27 19.65 1.23
CA GLN A 125 2.12 20.74 0.82
C GLN A 125 2.73 20.49 -0.56
N ASP A 126 3.29 21.54 -1.18
CA ASP A 126 3.89 21.48 -2.51
C ASP A 126 4.89 20.30 -2.62
N SER A 127 4.53 19.33 -3.42
CA SER A 127 5.31 18.10 -3.65
C SER A 127 6.46 18.28 -4.65
N THR A 128 6.58 19.46 -5.29
CA THR A 128 7.58 19.70 -6.34
C THR A 128 9.00 19.52 -5.84
N ALA A 129 9.32 20.08 -4.67
CA ALA A 129 10.65 19.94 -4.06
C ALA A 129 10.96 18.48 -3.67
N TRP A 130 9.93 17.72 -3.25
CA TRP A 130 10.07 16.30 -2.98
C TRP A 130 10.31 15.51 -4.26
N ALA A 131 9.58 15.77 -5.33
CA ALA A 131 9.75 15.10 -6.62
C ALA A 131 11.15 15.38 -7.23
N GLU A 132 11.68 16.59 -7.08
CA GLU A 132 13.03 16.92 -7.50
C GLU A 132 14.10 16.21 -6.66
N PHE A 133 13.89 16.11 -5.35
CA PHE A 133 14.81 15.47 -4.42
C PHE A 133 14.77 13.94 -4.51
N ARG A 134 13.60 13.35 -4.69
CA ARG A 134 13.32 11.90 -4.76
C ARG A 134 12.68 11.51 -6.09
N PRO A 135 13.38 11.65 -7.23
CA PRO A 135 12.85 11.25 -8.54
C PRO A 135 12.68 9.73 -8.70
N ASP A 136 13.19 8.97 -7.76
CA ASP A 136 12.98 7.53 -7.63
C ASP A 136 11.57 7.16 -7.14
N ILE A 137 10.84 8.08 -6.50
CA ILE A 137 9.45 7.89 -6.09
C ILE A 137 8.53 8.20 -7.26
N ILE A 138 7.75 7.22 -7.71
CA ILE A 138 6.80 7.35 -8.82
C ILE A 138 5.36 7.56 -8.36
N GLY A 139 5.08 7.33 -7.10
CA GLY A 139 3.78 7.60 -6.53
C GLY A 139 3.62 7.11 -5.10
N SER A 140 2.50 7.46 -4.49
CA SER A 140 2.13 6.97 -3.17
C SER A 140 0.61 6.86 -2.98
N VAL A 141 0.21 6.00 -2.06
CA VAL A 141 -1.16 5.89 -1.57
C VAL A 141 -1.14 5.95 -0.04
N GLY A 142 -1.70 7.02 0.51
CA GLY A 142 -1.91 7.19 1.95
C GLY A 142 -3.31 6.74 2.34
N VAL A 143 -3.41 5.98 3.44
CA VAL A 143 -4.67 5.46 3.98
C VAL A 143 -4.72 5.77 5.47
N GLY A 144 -5.66 6.60 5.88
CA GLY A 144 -5.94 6.88 7.29
C GLY A 144 -6.86 5.82 7.89
N HIS A 145 -6.63 5.45 9.15
CA HIS A 145 -7.44 4.49 9.90
C HIS A 145 -7.90 5.06 11.24
N ALA A 146 -8.84 4.37 11.88
CA ALA A 146 -9.34 4.78 13.19
C ALA A 146 -8.21 4.91 14.24
N GLY A 147 -8.36 5.90 15.13
CA GLY A 147 -7.41 6.14 16.23
C GLY A 147 -6.05 6.69 15.77
N GLY A 148 -5.98 7.31 14.60
CA GLY A 148 -4.76 7.91 14.05
C GLY A 148 -3.78 6.91 13.43
N ALA A 149 -4.12 5.64 13.31
CA ALA A 149 -3.31 4.68 12.57
C ALA A 149 -3.30 5.04 11.07
N TYR A 150 -2.22 4.67 10.38
CA TYR A 150 -2.09 4.92 8.94
C TYR A 150 -1.36 3.77 8.24
N THR A 151 -1.62 3.66 6.95
CA THR A 151 -0.85 2.84 6.01
C THR A 151 -0.46 3.72 4.82
N THR A 152 0.82 3.81 4.51
CA THR A 152 1.32 4.51 3.32
C THR A 152 2.02 3.51 2.42
N VAL A 153 1.61 3.46 1.17
CA VAL A 153 2.27 2.68 0.11
C VAL A 153 3.09 3.64 -0.72
N VAL A 154 4.38 3.41 -0.83
CA VAL A 154 5.28 4.22 -1.66
C VAL A 154 5.85 3.36 -2.77
N TYR A 155 5.71 3.83 -3.99
CA TYR A 155 6.16 3.14 -5.20
C TYR A 155 7.47 3.73 -5.67
N PHE A 156 8.47 2.89 -5.91
CA PHE A 156 9.81 3.30 -6.34
C PHE A 156 10.18 2.64 -7.67
N THR A 157 11.02 3.31 -8.44
CA THR A 157 11.57 2.76 -9.68
C THR A 157 12.36 1.47 -9.44
N SER A 158 13.11 1.38 -8.34
CA SER A 158 13.82 0.16 -7.90
C SER A 158 14.19 0.25 -6.43
N GLU A 159 14.53 -0.88 -5.79
CA GLU A 159 15.06 -0.89 -4.42
C GLU A 159 16.41 -0.14 -4.33
N GLU A 160 17.29 -0.32 -5.31
CA GLU A 160 18.61 0.35 -5.34
C GLU A 160 18.44 1.88 -5.32
N ALA A 161 17.56 2.41 -6.19
CA ALA A 161 17.28 3.84 -6.25
C ALA A 161 16.63 4.36 -4.94
N ALA A 162 15.71 3.59 -4.34
CA ALA A 162 15.12 3.93 -3.05
C ALA A 162 16.19 4.04 -1.95
N ARG A 163 17.07 3.03 -1.83
CA ARG A 163 18.15 3.02 -0.83
C ARG A 163 19.21 4.10 -1.08
N GLU A 164 19.47 4.43 -2.34
CA GLU A 164 20.32 5.59 -2.68
C GLU A 164 19.67 6.90 -2.25
N GLY A 165 18.37 7.06 -2.55
CA GLY A 165 17.59 8.24 -2.17
C GLY A 165 17.53 8.46 -0.66
N GLU A 166 17.40 7.38 0.13
CA GLU A 166 17.40 7.43 1.61
C GLU A 166 18.73 7.93 2.20
N ARG A 167 19.84 7.76 1.48
CA ARG A 167 21.17 8.19 1.92
C ARG A 167 21.56 9.60 1.50
N LYS A 168 20.77 10.23 0.63
CA LYS A 168 21.02 11.60 0.18
C LYS A 168 20.87 12.59 1.35
N GLU A 169 21.77 13.56 1.39
CA GLU A 169 21.63 14.69 2.32
C GLU A 169 20.39 15.51 1.94
N MET A 170 19.45 15.59 2.87
CA MET A 170 18.18 16.25 2.62
C MET A 170 18.32 17.78 2.68
N PRO A 171 17.75 18.53 1.73
CA PRO A 171 17.69 19.98 1.80
C PRO A 171 17.03 20.45 3.11
N PRO A 172 17.51 21.56 3.73
CA PRO A 172 17.03 21.98 5.05
C PRO A 172 15.52 22.17 5.15
N ALA A 173 14.86 22.64 4.09
CA ALA A 173 13.41 22.84 4.08
C ALA A 173 12.65 21.51 4.12
N LEU A 174 13.11 20.50 3.37
CA LEU A 174 12.52 19.16 3.38
C LEU A 174 12.85 18.42 4.68
N GLN A 175 14.05 18.64 5.25
CA GLN A 175 14.42 18.08 6.55
C GLN A 175 13.48 18.60 7.66
N ALA A 176 13.20 19.91 7.65
CA ALA A 176 12.28 20.50 8.64
C ALA A 176 10.85 19.91 8.53
N GLN A 177 10.36 19.70 7.30
CA GLN A 177 9.07 19.06 7.07
C GLN A 177 9.06 17.60 7.54
N MET A 178 10.13 16.85 7.24
CA MET A 178 10.28 15.46 7.68
C MET A 178 10.38 15.36 9.20
N ASP A 179 11.11 16.26 9.86
CA ASP A 179 11.24 16.29 11.32
C ASP A 179 9.89 16.58 11.98
N GLU A 180 9.10 17.49 11.41
CA GLU A 180 7.73 17.75 11.87
C GLU A 180 6.84 16.51 11.69
N MET A 181 6.88 15.86 10.53
CA MET A 181 6.14 14.63 10.27
C MET A 181 6.54 13.52 11.25
N ASN A 182 7.84 13.33 11.48
CA ASN A 182 8.35 12.33 12.39
C ASN A 182 7.95 12.61 13.85
N ALA A 183 7.86 13.87 14.25
CA ALA A 183 7.39 14.26 15.58
C ALA A 183 5.93 13.91 15.86
N LEU A 184 5.12 13.71 14.81
CA LEU A 184 3.74 13.26 14.92
C LEU A 184 3.62 11.74 15.12
N ASN A 185 4.68 10.95 14.87
CA ASN A 185 4.62 9.51 15.01
C ASN A 185 4.53 9.09 16.48
N VAL A 186 3.62 8.19 16.78
CA VAL A 186 3.50 7.51 18.07
C VAL A 186 4.21 6.17 17.97
N GLY A 187 5.43 6.12 18.49
CA GLY A 187 6.31 4.96 18.36
C GLY A 187 7.03 4.91 17.01
N THR A 188 7.65 3.79 16.73
CA THR A 188 8.38 3.57 15.47
C THR A 188 7.42 2.98 14.45
N PRO A 189 7.31 3.53 13.24
CA PRO A 189 6.56 2.91 12.15
C PRO A 189 7.12 1.53 11.78
N ASP A 190 6.26 0.65 11.33
CA ASP A 190 6.61 -0.66 10.77
C ASP A 190 6.73 -0.56 9.24
N PHE A 191 7.66 -1.32 8.67
CA PHE A 191 7.99 -1.28 7.25
C PHE A 191 7.83 -2.67 6.63
N PHE A 192 7.20 -2.70 5.46
CA PHE A 192 7.10 -3.88 4.60
C PHE A 192 7.82 -3.57 3.29
N ASP A 193 9.01 -4.12 3.12
CA ASP A 193 9.76 -4.00 1.88
C ASP A 193 9.32 -5.10 0.92
N LEU A 194 8.60 -4.70 -0.12
CA LEU A 194 8.14 -5.58 -1.18
C LEU A 194 9.12 -5.49 -2.36
N ARG A 195 10.12 -6.37 -2.38
CA ARG A 195 11.17 -6.38 -3.41
C ARG A 195 10.70 -6.93 -4.74
N GLU A 196 9.69 -7.79 -4.70
CA GLU A 196 8.97 -8.28 -5.86
C GLU A 196 7.48 -7.95 -5.70
N PRO A 197 7.09 -6.66 -5.86
CA PRO A 197 5.71 -6.27 -5.65
C PRO A 197 4.80 -6.90 -6.70
N TRP A 198 3.59 -7.25 -6.29
CA TRP A 198 2.53 -7.71 -7.17
C TRP A 198 1.61 -6.53 -7.43
N LEU A 199 1.67 -6.03 -8.66
CA LEU A 199 0.96 -4.82 -9.09
C LEU A 199 -0.12 -5.23 -10.07
N TYR A 200 -1.36 -4.91 -9.73
CA TYR A 200 -2.52 -5.31 -10.50
C TYR A 200 -3.43 -4.12 -10.74
N SER A 201 -3.74 -3.83 -12.00
CA SER A 201 -4.69 -2.82 -12.42
C SER A 201 -5.73 -3.39 -13.38
N PRO A 202 -6.95 -2.82 -13.45
CA PRO A 202 -7.94 -3.18 -14.45
C PRO A 202 -7.37 -2.96 -15.85
N ARG A 203 -7.60 -3.93 -16.74
CA ARG A 203 -7.23 -3.85 -18.15
C ARG A 203 -8.39 -3.37 -19.00
#